data_30263e74c67553551d21f2d3fc998ff8
#
_entry.id   30263e74c67553551d21f2d3fc998ff8
#
_cell.length_a   1.000
_cell.length_b   1.000
_cell.length_c   1.000
_cell.angle_alpha   90.00
_cell.angle_beta   90.00
_cell.angle_gamma   90.00
#
_symmetry.space_group_name_H-M   'P 1'
#
loop_
_entity.id
_entity.type
_entity.pdbx_description
1 polymer ?
#
loop_
_entity_poly.entity_id
_entity_poly.type
_entity_poly.pdbx_seq_one_letter_code
_entity_poly.pdbx_strand_id
1 'polypeptide(L)'
;MTNKFQTYVDSIQSKSKLKLLLVPILVTILIIILNQLLIIPLVLFFNDSLKEVLSFSGSSNLVSEAISLFLAIFLMTKISKLSTEQLGFSKDNIATSYLKGAFFGTLQVLSVFLIIFCLNAIDIYYVANIPILIFIKILIFFVFQGLFEEILFRGYLMPMFTKVIGIKFTIILLSFLFTCIHLLNPNLSMIGLTNVFLAGVTFSLIYYYTGNLWLVGAMHTLWNFILGFVVGSYVSGIPTIYSIFFSVPVEGKNLISGGEFGFEASIVETILELGVSLFVIYLIKKEKKGENYE
;
A
#
# COMPACT_ATOMS: atom_id res chain seq x y z
N MET A 1 18.71 11.72 -16.61
CA MET A 1 18.93 10.51 -15.73
C MET A 1 18.06 9.37 -16.24
N THR A 2 18.64 8.21 -16.52
CA THR A 2 17.84 7.02 -16.91
C THR A 2 16.87 6.68 -15.78
N ASN A 3 15.57 6.62 -16.09
CA ASN A 3 14.53 6.26 -15.14
C ASN A 3 14.81 4.84 -14.61
N LYS A 4 15.10 4.70 -13.31
CA LYS A 4 15.44 3.41 -12.67
C LYS A 4 14.39 2.32 -12.95
N PHE A 5 13.10 2.66 -12.90
CA PHE A 5 12.03 1.72 -13.24
C PHE A 5 12.16 1.22 -14.70
N GLN A 6 12.43 2.11 -15.66
CA GLN A 6 12.61 1.70 -17.05
C GLN A 6 13.81 0.77 -17.21
N THR A 7 14.92 1.02 -16.48
CA THR A 7 16.07 0.12 -16.45
C THR A 7 15.67 -1.28 -15.96
N TYR A 8 14.80 -1.40 -14.95
CA TYR A 8 14.29 -2.69 -14.50
C TYR A 8 13.46 -3.39 -15.58
N VAL A 9 12.55 -2.66 -16.24
CA VAL A 9 11.74 -3.20 -17.36
C VAL A 9 12.62 -3.71 -18.49
N ASP A 10 13.63 -2.94 -18.87
CA ASP A 10 14.51 -3.28 -19.99
C ASP A 10 15.39 -4.50 -19.68
N SER A 11 15.82 -4.66 -18.44
CA SER A 11 16.64 -5.80 -17.97
C SER A 11 15.89 -7.13 -17.90
N ILE A 12 14.55 -7.13 -17.94
CA ILE A 12 13.74 -8.36 -17.90
C ILE A 12 13.95 -9.16 -19.19
N GLN A 13 14.54 -10.35 -19.05
CA GLN A 13 14.79 -11.26 -20.18
C GLN A 13 13.63 -12.24 -20.33
N SER A 14 12.80 -12.05 -21.33
CA SER A 14 11.82 -13.05 -21.77
C SER A 14 11.43 -12.82 -23.23
N LYS A 15 11.40 -13.93 -24.01
CA LYS A 15 10.94 -13.90 -25.40
C LYS A 15 9.42 -14.08 -25.53
N SER A 16 8.74 -14.54 -24.48
CA SER A 16 7.30 -14.83 -24.51
C SER A 16 6.50 -13.78 -23.74
N LYS A 17 5.72 -12.98 -24.46
CA LYS A 17 4.77 -12.01 -23.88
C LYS A 17 3.74 -12.69 -22.96
N LEU A 18 3.27 -13.88 -23.35
CA LEU A 18 2.29 -14.63 -22.58
C LEU A 18 2.88 -15.06 -21.21
N LYS A 19 4.15 -15.52 -21.18
CA LYS A 19 4.83 -15.86 -19.91
C LYS A 19 5.00 -14.65 -19.01
N LEU A 20 5.28 -13.46 -19.58
CA LEU A 20 5.43 -12.21 -18.82
C LEU A 20 4.11 -11.73 -18.18
N LEU A 21 2.97 -12.19 -18.66
CA LEU A 21 1.67 -11.88 -18.07
C LEU A 21 1.18 -13.00 -17.14
N LEU A 22 1.18 -14.25 -17.60
CA LEU A 22 0.58 -15.36 -16.84
C LEU A 22 1.40 -15.78 -15.63
N VAL A 23 2.73 -15.89 -15.75
CA VAL A 23 3.57 -16.34 -14.62
C VAL A 23 3.48 -15.39 -13.43
N PRO A 24 3.61 -14.05 -13.59
CA PRO A 24 3.45 -13.13 -12.47
C PRO A 24 2.06 -13.19 -11.81
N ILE A 25 1.00 -13.32 -12.60
CA ILE A 25 -0.37 -13.48 -12.06
C ILE A 25 -0.45 -14.73 -11.20
N LEU A 26 -0.04 -15.89 -11.74
CA LEU A 26 -0.12 -17.17 -11.04
C LEU A 26 0.74 -17.18 -9.76
N VAL A 27 1.93 -16.61 -9.82
CA VAL A 27 2.82 -16.49 -8.63
C VAL A 27 2.18 -15.56 -7.59
N THR A 28 1.62 -14.43 -8.00
CA THR A 28 0.93 -13.50 -7.08
C THR A 28 -0.28 -14.16 -6.43
N ILE A 29 -1.13 -14.85 -7.20
CA ILE A 29 -2.28 -15.59 -6.66
C ILE A 29 -1.81 -16.67 -5.68
N LEU A 30 -0.77 -17.44 -6.03
CA LEU A 30 -0.21 -18.45 -5.14
C LEU A 30 0.25 -17.85 -3.82
N ILE A 31 0.96 -16.72 -3.86
CA ILE A 31 1.45 -16.03 -2.65
C ILE A 31 0.28 -15.57 -1.79
N ILE A 32 -0.76 -14.96 -2.38
CA ILE A 32 -1.96 -14.53 -1.65
C ILE A 32 -2.67 -15.72 -1.00
N ILE A 33 -2.83 -16.83 -1.70
CA ILE A 33 -3.43 -18.05 -1.14
C ILE A 33 -2.59 -18.58 0.02
N LEU A 34 -1.27 -18.64 -0.14
CA LEU A 34 -0.38 -19.11 0.92
C LEU A 34 -0.42 -18.19 2.15
N ASN A 35 -0.50 -16.86 1.97
CA ASN A 35 -0.70 -15.91 3.07
C ASN A 35 -1.98 -16.24 3.86
N GLN A 36 -3.11 -16.42 3.17
CA GLN A 36 -4.39 -16.75 3.81
C GLN A 36 -4.36 -18.14 4.51
N LEU A 37 -3.69 -19.12 3.94
CA LEU A 37 -3.56 -20.45 4.55
C LEU A 37 -2.63 -20.45 5.77
N LEU A 38 -1.63 -19.57 5.82
CA LEU A 38 -0.70 -19.44 6.94
C LEU A 38 -1.37 -18.90 8.21
N ILE A 39 -2.42 -18.08 8.08
CA ILE A 39 -3.04 -17.42 9.23
C ILE A 39 -3.65 -18.44 10.20
N ILE A 40 -4.28 -19.50 9.70
CA ILE A 40 -5.00 -20.49 10.53
C ILE A 40 -4.07 -21.18 11.55
N PRO A 41 -2.96 -21.84 11.14
CA PRO A 41 -2.04 -22.48 12.10
C PRO A 41 -1.36 -21.46 13.02
N LEU A 42 -1.11 -20.23 12.55
CA LEU A 42 -0.51 -19.19 13.38
C LEU A 42 -1.48 -18.68 14.45
N VAL A 43 -2.77 -18.53 14.14
CA VAL A 43 -3.81 -18.18 15.12
C VAL A 43 -3.87 -19.23 16.23
N LEU A 44 -3.84 -20.52 15.86
CA LEU A 44 -3.82 -21.62 16.84
C LEU A 44 -2.54 -21.62 17.67
N PHE A 45 -1.39 -21.33 17.07
CA PHE A 45 -0.10 -21.31 17.77
C PHE A 45 0.02 -20.13 18.75
N PHE A 46 -0.40 -18.93 18.35
CA PHE A 46 -0.34 -17.72 19.19
C PHE A 46 -1.54 -17.59 20.12
N ASN A 47 -2.60 -18.39 19.93
CA ASN A 47 -3.86 -18.30 20.66
C ASN A 47 -4.49 -16.89 20.56
N ASP A 48 -4.36 -16.26 19.38
CA ASP A 48 -4.94 -14.94 19.13
C ASP A 48 -6.48 -15.05 19.10
N SER A 49 -7.15 -14.09 19.72
CA SER A 49 -8.61 -13.97 19.64
C SER A 49 -9.06 -13.56 18.23
N LEU A 50 -10.30 -13.93 17.86
CA LEU A 50 -10.86 -13.50 16.57
C LEU A 50 -10.83 -11.97 16.41
N LYS A 51 -11.06 -11.23 17.50
CA LYS A 51 -11.01 -9.77 17.50
C LYS A 51 -9.61 -9.25 17.15
N GLU A 52 -8.56 -9.85 17.70
CA GLU A 52 -7.17 -9.48 17.40
C GLU A 52 -6.81 -9.79 15.94
N VAL A 53 -7.24 -10.95 15.44
CA VAL A 53 -7.02 -11.34 14.04
C VAL A 53 -7.68 -10.36 13.06
N LEU A 54 -8.95 -10.01 13.33
CA LEU A 54 -9.73 -9.13 12.45
C LEU A 54 -9.37 -7.64 12.57
N SER A 55 -8.44 -7.27 13.45
CA SER A 55 -8.06 -5.87 13.72
C SER A 55 -6.57 -5.59 13.57
N PHE A 56 -5.84 -6.43 12.84
CA PHE A 56 -4.39 -6.31 12.62
C PHE A 56 -3.52 -6.36 13.89
N SER A 57 -4.09 -6.70 15.05
CA SER A 57 -3.37 -6.68 16.32
C SER A 57 -2.91 -8.07 16.77
N GLY A 58 -3.28 -9.12 16.06
CA GLY A 58 -2.84 -10.49 16.31
C GLY A 58 -1.36 -10.70 16.06
N SER A 59 -0.72 -11.55 16.84
CA SER A 59 0.65 -11.99 16.56
C SER A 59 0.71 -12.86 15.32
N SER A 60 -0.36 -13.59 15.03
CA SER A 60 -0.54 -14.36 13.80
C SER A 60 -0.51 -13.47 12.55
N ASN A 61 -1.18 -12.30 12.59
CA ASN A 61 -1.15 -11.34 11.48
C ASN A 61 0.29 -10.87 11.20
N LEU A 62 1.01 -10.42 12.23
CA LEU A 62 2.38 -9.95 12.08
C LEU A 62 3.29 -11.02 11.48
N VAL A 63 3.24 -12.25 12.02
CA VAL A 63 4.12 -13.34 11.58
C VAL A 63 3.72 -13.82 10.17
N SER A 64 2.42 -13.86 9.86
CA SER A 64 1.92 -14.20 8.51
C SER A 64 2.43 -13.20 7.47
N GLU A 65 2.32 -11.90 7.72
CA GLU A 65 2.81 -10.86 6.79
C GLU A 65 4.33 -10.93 6.60
N ALA A 66 5.09 -11.13 7.69
CA ALA A 66 6.53 -11.26 7.61
C ALA A 66 6.94 -12.50 6.76
N ILE A 67 6.36 -13.67 7.04
CA ILE A 67 6.63 -14.89 6.26
C ILE A 67 6.24 -14.68 4.80
N SER A 68 5.08 -14.07 4.53
CA SER A 68 4.57 -13.87 3.18
C SER A 68 5.44 -12.91 2.37
N LEU A 69 5.97 -11.84 2.97
CA LEU A 69 6.92 -10.96 2.30
C LEU A 69 8.19 -11.70 1.89
N PHE A 70 8.81 -12.46 2.81
CA PHE A 70 10.02 -13.20 2.49
C PHE A 70 9.76 -14.32 1.48
N LEU A 71 8.62 -15.01 1.58
CA LEU A 71 8.19 -16.03 0.63
C LEU A 71 7.95 -15.43 -0.75
N ALA A 72 7.32 -14.26 -0.82
CA ALA A 72 7.12 -13.53 -2.07
C ALA A 72 8.45 -13.21 -2.75
N ILE A 73 9.41 -12.62 -2.03
CA ILE A 73 10.74 -12.34 -2.55
C ILE A 73 11.41 -13.63 -3.05
N PHE A 74 11.34 -14.71 -2.26
CA PHE A 74 11.93 -15.99 -2.63
C PHE A 74 11.31 -16.57 -3.91
N LEU A 75 9.98 -16.64 -4.01
CA LEU A 75 9.28 -17.19 -5.17
C LEU A 75 9.53 -16.35 -6.43
N MET A 76 9.44 -15.02 -6.32
CA MET A 76 9.68 -14.11 -7.45
C MET A 76 11.12 -14.22 -7.97
N THR A 77 12.10 -14.30 -7.07
CA THR A 77 13.52 -14.45 -7.46
C THR A 77 13.80 -15.82 -8.05
N LYS A 78 13.20 -16.89 -7.55
CA LYS A 78 13.43 -18.26 -8.04
C LYS A 78 12.66 -18.59 -9.32
N ILE A 79 11.36 -18.25 -9.39
CA ILE A 79 10.50 -18.60 -10.53
C ILE A 79 10.76 -17.66 -11.70
N SER A 80 10.76 -16.34 -11.46
CA SER A 80 10.92 -15.35 -12.53
C SER A 80 12.36 -14.91 -12.75
N LYS A 81 13.30 -15.43 -11.94
CA LYS A 81 14.75 -15.15 -12.03
C LYS A 81 15.08 -13.65 -11.93
N LEU A 82 14.29 -12.91 -11.18
CA LEU A 82 14.52 -11.49 -10.92
C LEU A 82 15.49 -11.31 -9.75
N SER A 83 16.34 -10.31 -9.81
CA SER A 83 17.09 -9.84 -8.65
C SER A 83 16.21 -9.01 -7.73
N THR A 84 16.59 -8.86 -6.45
CA THR A 84 15.90 -7.96 -5.52
C THR A 84 15.90 -6.51 -6.00
N GLU A 85 16.93 -6.09 -6.71
CA GLU A 85 17.00 -4.76 -7.33
C GLU A 85 15.96 -4.58 -8.44
N GLN A 86 15.76 -5.62 -9.27
CA GLN A 86 14.70 -5.62 -10.30
C GLN A 86 13.29 -5.63 -9.71
N LEU A 87 13.14 -6.07 -8.46
CA LEU A 87 11.91 -5.93 -7.67
C LEU A 87 11.77 -4.55 -7.01
N GLY A 88 12.71 -3.63 -7.26
CA GLY A 88 12.68 -2.26 -6.74
C GLY A 88 13.34 -2.07 -5.38
N PHE A 89 13.94 -3.10 -4.79
CA PHE A 89 14.73 -2.99 -3.57
C PHE A 89 16.13 -2.45 -3.89
N SER A 90 16.22 -1.16 -4.18
CA SER A 90 17.52 -0.49 -4.38
C SER A 90 18.37 -0.57 -3.12
N LYS A 91 19.65 -0.89 -3.28
CA LYS A 91 20.63 -0.88 -2.17
C LYS A 91 21.11 0.53 -1.83
N ASP A 92 20.90 1.48 -2.75
CA ASP A 92 21.33 2.86 -2.57
C ASP A 92 20.36 3.62 -1.66
N ASN A 93 20.89 4.27 -0.63
CA ASN A 93 20.15 5.22 0.20
C ASN A 93 18.84 4.64 0.80
N ILE A 94 18.84 3.37 1.24
CA ILE A 94 17.65 2.70 1.81
C ILE A 94 17.00 3.55 2.88
N ALA A 95 17.76 3.96 3.89
CA ALA A 95 17.25 4.75 5.02
C ALA A 95 16.63 6.08 4.55
N THR A 96 17.33 6.82 3.67
CA THR A 96 16.81 8.09 3.14
C THR A 96 15.54 7.90 2.32
N SER A 97 15.48 6.83 1.52
CA SER A 97 14.29 6.51 0.71
C SER A 97 13.11 6.15 1.59
N TYR A 98 13.34 5.32 2.61
CA TYR A 98 12.32 4.92 3.57
C TYR A 98 11.82 6.14 4.37
N LEU A 99 12.72 6.98 4.88
CA LEU A 99 12.35 8.21 5.61
C LEU A 99 11.57 9.20 4.74
N LYS A 100 11.94 9.36 3.46
CA LYS A 100 11.15 10.19 2.52
C LYS A 100 9.75 9.62 2.32
N GLY A 101 9.63 8.32 2.08
CA GLY A 101 8.32 7.66 1.96
C GLY A 101 7.50 7.82 3.24
N ALA A 102 8.10 7.56 4.40
CA ALA A 102 7.47 7.74 5.70
C ALA A 102 6.97 9.19 5.91
N PHE A 103 7.78 10.18 5.55
CA PHE A 103 7.39 11.60 5.63
C PHE A 103 6.19 11.92 4.73
N PHE A 104 6.21 11.50 3.46
CA PHE A 104 5.12 11.78 2.53
C PHE A 104 3.83 11.04 2.90
N GLY A 105 3.90 9.77 3.30
CA GLY A 105 2.73 9.01 3.78
C GLY A 105 2.12 9.64 5.03
N THR A 106 2.96 10.04 6.00
CA THR A 106 2.53 10.78 7.19
C THR A 106 1.87 12.11 6.84
N LEU A 107 2.50 12.90 5.96
CA LEU A 107 1.96 14.19 5.55
C LEU A 107 0.59 14.05 4.88
N GLN A 108 0.43 13.06 4.01
CA GLN A 108 -0.81 12.83 3.29
C GLN A 108 -1.95 12.44 4.25
N VAL A 109 -1.76 11.42 5.11
CA VAL A 109 -2.81 11.00 6.05
C VAL A 109 -3.16 12.07 7.07
N LEU A 110 -2.17 12.81 7.59
CA LEU A 110 -2.43 13.92 8.51
C LEU A 110 -3.15 15.08 7.81
N SER A 111 -2.89 15.33 6.53
CA SER A 111 -3.64 16.35 5.76
C SER A 111 -5.12 15.97 5.64
N VAL A 112 -5.42 14.69 5.30
CA VAL A 112 -6.81 14.18 5.27
C VAL A 112 -7.46 14.34 6.64
N PHE A 113 -6.81 13.83 7.69
CA PHE A 113 -7.31 13.91 9.06
C PHE A 113 -7.62 15.35 9.47
N LEU A 114 -6.68 16.28 9.28
CA LEU A 114 -6.85 17.68 9.67
C LEU A 114 -7.99 18.36 8.92
N ILE A 115 -8.14 18.12 7.62
CA ILE A 115 -9.24 18.68 6.84
C ILE A 115 -10.58 18.14 7.34
N ILE A 116 -10.69 16.82 7.53
CA ILE A 116 -11.92 16.17 8.04
C ILE A 116 -12.29 16.72 9.42
N PHE A 117 -11.28 16.88 10.31
CA PHE A 117 -11.43 17.43 11.65
C PHE A 117 -11.90 18.91 11.60
N CYS A 118 -11.25 19.75 10.81
CA CYS A 118 -11.62 21.16 10.66
C CYS A 118 -13.03 21.35 10.07
N LEU A 119 -13.53 20.38 9.30
CA LEU A 119 -14.91 20.35 8.80
C LEU A 119 -15.92 19.81 9.81
N ASN A 120 -15.47 19.52 11.05
CA ASN A 120 -16.26 18.93 12.14
C ASN A 120 -16.98 17.64 11.71
N ALA A 121 -16.35 16.82 10.88
CA ALA A 121 -16.94 15.58 10.37
C ALA A 121 -16.60 14.35 11.20
N ILE A 122 -15.75 14.49 12.24
CA ILE A 122 -15.38 13.48 13.20
C ILE A 122 -15.32 14.04 14.62
N ASP A 123 -15.65 13.21 15.60
CA ASP A 123 -15.35 13.40 17.02
C ASP A 123 -14.11 12.59 17.39
N ILE A 124 -13.23 13.13 18.22
CA ILE A 124 -11.95 12.52 18.59
C ILE A 124 -11.97 12.19 20.09
N TYR A 125 -11.64 10.94 20.41
CA TYR A 125 -11.52 10.43 21.77
C TYR A 125 -10.10 9.93 22.02
N TYR A 126 -9.43 10.46 23.04
CA TYR A 126 -8.09 10.02 23.45
C TYR A 126 -8.17 8.73 24.27
N VAL A 127 -7.29 7.78 23.99
CA VAL A 127 -7.18 6.51 24.71
C VAL A 127 -5.87 6.48 25.48
N ALA A 128 -5.96 6.46 26.80
CA ALA A 128 -4.79 6.35 27.67
C ALA A 128 -4.27 4.90 27.75
N ASN A 129 -2.98 4.76 28.06
CA ASN A 129 -2.36 3.48 28.48
C ASN A 129 -2.29 2.37 27.43
N ILE A 130 -1.82 2.69 26.22
CA ILE A 130 -1.47 1.66 25.26
C ILE A 130 -0.08 1.09 25.62
N PRO A 131 0.04 -0.24 25.82
CA PRO A 131 1.34 -0.85 26.08
C PRO A 131 2.31 -0.64 24.92
N ILE A 132 3.55 -0.27 25.22
CA ILE A 132 4.59 -0.02 24.20
C ILE A 132 4.80 -1.21 23.28
N LEU A 133 4.63 -2.45 23.78
CA LEU A 133 4.73 -3.65 22.96
C LEU A 133 3.65 -3.75 21.89
N ILE A 134 2.43 -3.26 22.18
CA ILE A 134 1.34 -3.18 21.17
C ILE A 134 1.70 -2.17 20.09
N PHE A 135 2.19 -0.98 20.48
CA PHE A 135 2.68 0.01 19.53
C PHE A 135 3.73 -0.59 18.59
N ILE A 136 4.77 -1.22 19.13
CA ILE A 136 5.86 -1.82 18.34
C ILE A 136 5.32 -2.92 17.42
N LYS A 137 4.44 -3.80 17.94
CA LYS A 137 3.85 -4.90 17.17
C LYS A 137 3.07 -4.39 15.96
N ILE A 138 2.18 -3.42 16.15
CA ILE A 138 1.36 -2.85 15.08
C ILE A 138 2.21 -2.09 14.07
N LEU A 139 3.21 -1.34 14.51
CA LEU A 139 4.14 -0.65 13.60
C LEU A 139 4.87 -1.66 12.71
N ILE A 140 5.44 -2.72 13.29
CA ILE A 140 6.15 -3.75 12.53
C ILE A 140 5.20 -4.50 11.60
N PHE A 141 3.96 -4.77 12.04
CA PHE A 141 2.93 -5.35 11.17
C PHE A 141 2.72 -4.52 9.91
N PHE A 142 2.47 -3.21 10.03
CA PHE A 142 2.24 -2.35 8.88
C PHE A 142 3.50 -2.14 8.02
N VAL A 143 4.71 -2.27 8.59
CA VAL A 143 5.96 -2.30 7.79
C VAL A 143 5.96 -3.51 6.85
N PHE A 144 5.62 -4.70 7.35
CA PHE A 144 5.56 -5.91 6.51
C PHE A 144 4.39 -5.86 5.54
N GLN A 145 3.20 -5.46 5.99
CA GLN A 145 1.99 -5.39 5.17
C GLN A 145 2.16 -4.39 4.01
N GLY A 146 2.61 -3.16 4.28
CA GLY A 146 2.81 -2.16 3.23
C GLY A 146 3.88 -2.58 2.22
N LEU A 147 4.99 -3.19 2.65
CA LEU A 147 6.00 -3.74 1.74
C LEU A 147 5.48 -4.95 0.97
N PHE A 148 4.68 -5.81 1.60
CA PHE A 148 4.13 -7.01 0.97
C PHE A 148 3.19 -6.66 -0.19
N GLU A 149 2.26 -5.74 0.02
CA GLU A 149 1.37 -5.32 -1.06
C GLU A 149 2.13 -4.59 -2.18
N GLU A 150 3.06 -3.71 -1.82
CA GLU A 150 3.82 -2.97 -2.83
C GLU A 150 4.76 -3.86 -3.65
N ILE A 151 5.36 -4.91 -3.07
CA ILE A 151 6.19 -5.83 -3.84
C ILE A 151 5.36 -6.63 -4.84
N LEU A 152 4.14 -7.05 -4.48
CA LEU A 152 3.25 -7.79 -5.39
C LEU A 152 2.89 -6.94 -6.60
N PHE A 153 2.39 -5.72 -6.37
CA PHE A 153 1.84 -4.88 -7.43
C PHE A 153 2.90 -4.06 -8.14
N ARG A 154 3.75 -3.34 -7.41
CA ARG A 154 4.72 -2.39 -7.99
C ARG A 154 6.06 -3.04 -8.27
N GLY A 155 6.56 -3.86 -7.34
CA GLY A 155 7.85 -4.54 -7.52
C GLY A 155 7.81 -5.64 -8.58
N TYR A 156 6.72 -6.39 -8.67
CA TYR A 156 6.67 -7.60 -9.49
C TYR A 156 5.75 -7.50 -10.72
N LEU A 157 4.45 -7.27 -10.52
CA LEU A 157 3.50 -7.23 -11.64
C LEU A 157 3.79 -6.06 -12.58
N MET A 158 4.06 -4.88 -12.04
CA MET A 158 4.17 -3.65 -12.82
C MET A 158 5.31 -3.68 -13.85
N PRO A 159 6.57 -4.04 -13.54
CA PRO A 159 7.62 -4.11 -14.56
C PRO A 159 7.35 -5.18 -15.62
N MET A 160 6.80 -6.34 -15.23
CA MET A 160 6.47 -7.43 -16.15
C MET A 160 5.39 -7.02 -17.15
N PHE A 161 4.31 -6.40 -16.66
CA PHE A 161 3.20 -5.96 -17.51
C PHE A 161 3.60 -4.79 -18.38
N THR A 162 4.39 -3.83 -17.85
CA THR A 162 4.88 -2.68 -18.62
C THR A 162 5.64 -3.12 -19.86
N LYS A 163 6.42 -4.20 -19.76
CA LYS A 163 7.16 -4.76 -20.90
C LYS A 163 6.26 -5.27 -22.03
N VAL A 164 5.01 -5.61 -21.73
CA VAL A 164 4.07 -6.21 -22.70
C VAL A 164 3.04 -5.21 -23.21
N ILE A 165 2.42 -4.46 -22.30
CA ILE A 165 1.27 -3.59 -22.60
C ILE A 165 1.57 -2.09 -22.40
N GLY A 166 2.81 -1.76 -22.01
CA GLY A 166 3.23 -0.39 -21.77
C GLY A 166 2.72 0.19 -20.44
N ILE A 167 3.41 1.25 -19.99
CA ILE A 167 3.23 1.79 -18.62
C ILE A 167 1.82 2.31 -18.34
N LYS A 168 1.19 3.01 -19.29
CA LYS A 168 -0.13 3.64 -19.06
C LYS A 168 -1.22 2.59 -18.78
N PHE A 169 -1.30 1.57 -19.63
CA PHE A 169 -2.26 0.49 -19.45
C PHE A 169 -1.95 -0.35 -18.21
N THR A 170 -0.67 -0.56 -17.92
CA THR A 170 -0.23 -1.27 -16.70
C THR A 170 -0.71 -0.57 -15.44
N ILE A 171 -0.52 0.74 -15.30
CA ILE A 171 -0.97 1.51 -14.14
C ILE A 171 -2.48 1.33 -13.94
N ILE A 172 -3.28 1.54 -14.98
CA ILE A 172 -4.73 1.42 -14.89
C ILE A 172 -5.16 0.00 -14.50
N LEU A 173 -4.61 -1.01 -15.17
CA LEU A 173 -4.96 -2.41 -14.93
C LEU A 173 -4.58 -2.85 -13.52
N LEU A 174 -3.36 -2.52 -13.05
CA LEU A 174 -2.92 -2.93 -11.72
C LEU A 174 -3.63 -2.17 -10.60
N SER A 175 -3.99 -0.91 -10.81
CA SER A 175 -4.85 -0.17 -9.87
C SER A 175 -6.24 -0.77 -9.79
N PHE A 176 -6.81 -1.21 -10.90
CA PHE A 176 -8.07 -1.95 -10.92
C PHE A 176 -7.97 -3.30 -10.19
N LEU A 177 -6.92 -4.08 -10.46
CA LEU A 177 -6.69 -5.35 -9.76
C LEU A 177 -6.44 -5.14 -8.26
N PHE A 178 -5.74 -4.08 -7.88
CA PHE A 178 -5.55 -3.67 -6.49
C PHE A 178 -6.90 -3.36 -5.82
N THR A 179 -7.80 -2.67 -6.52
CA THR A 179 -9.17 -2.43 -6.04
C THR A 179 -9.95 -3.74 -5.89
N CYS A 180 -9.79 -4.67 -6.84
CA CYS A 180 -10.49 -5.95 -6.81
C CYS A 180 -10.17 -6.79 -5.56
N ILE A 181 -8.94 -6.78 -5.06
CA ILE A 181 -8.61 -7.52 -3.83
C ILE A 181 -9.26 -6.91 -2.58
N HIS A 182 -9.65 -5.63 -2.61
CA HIS A 182 -10.35 -4.95 -1.53
C HIS A 182 -11.89 -5.11 -1.58
N LEU A 183 -12.45 -5.78 -2.61
CA LEU A 183 -13.90 -5.97 -2.73
C LEU A 183 -14.52 -6.83 -1.59
N LEU A 184 -13.70 -7.58 -0.87
CA LEU A 184 -14.15 -8.38 0.26
C LEU A 184 -14.03 -7.66 1.60
N ASN A 185 -13.52 -6.42 1.61
CA ASN A 185 -13.41 -5.64 2.84
C ASN A 185 -14.79 -5.22 3.37
N PRO A 186 -14.97 -5.11 4.68
CA PRO A 186 -16.23 -4.66 5.26
C PRO A 186 -16.51 -3.17 4.94
N ASN A 187 -17.77 -2.79 5.09
CA ASN A 187 -18.23 -1.39 5.00
C ASN A 187 -17.91 -0.68 3.67
N LEU A 188 -17.77 -1.42 2.58
CA LEU A 188 -17.45 -0.88 1.27
C LEU A 188 -18.41 0.22 0.83
N SER A 189 -17.84 1.28 0.22
CA SER A 189 -18.59 2.31 -0.49
C SER A 189 -18.00 2.55 -1.87
N MET A 190 -18.79 3.13 -2.79
CA MET A 190 -18.29 3.47 -4.13
C MET A 190 -17.16 4.50 -4.08
N ILE A 191 -17.19 5.43 -3.12
CA ILE A 191 -16.11 6.41 -2.92
C ILE A 191 -14.86 5.68 -2.40
N GLY A 192 -15.01 4.78 -1.42
CA GLY A 192 -13.90 3.96 -0.93
C GLY A 192 -13.22 3.17 -2.04
N LEU A 193 -13.99 2.46 -2.88
CA LEU A 193 -13.44 1.75 -4.04
C LEU A 193 -12.75 2.69 -5.03
N THR A 194 -13.32 3.88 -5.28
CA THR A 194 -12.69 4.88 -6.15
C THR A 194 -11.37 5.36 -5.56
N ASN A 195 -11.30 5.59 -4.24
CA ASN A 195 -10.08 6.05 -3.58
C ASN A 195 -9.02 4.96 -3.51
N VAL A 196 -9.39 3.70 -3.27
CA VAL A 196 -8.46 2.55 -3.38
C VAL A 196 -7.88 2.45 -4.80
N PHE A 197 -8.70 2.69 -5.83
CA PHE A 197 -8.20 2.75 -7.21
C PHE A 197 -7.24 3.92 -7.42
N LEU A 198 -7.57 5.11 -6.92
CA LEU A 198 -6.70 6.30 -7.03
C LEU A 198 -5.39 6.11 -6.26
N ALA A 199 -5.42 5.55 -5.05
CA ALA A 199 -4.23 5.17 -4.31
C ALA A 199 -3.35 4.19 -5.11
N GLY A 200 -4.00 3.21 -5.77
CA GLY A 200 -3.35 2.31 -6.72
C GLY A 200 -2.62 3.05 -7.84
N VAL A 201 -3.26 4.08 -8.41
CA VAL A 201 -2.67 4.95 -9.45
C VAL A 201 -1.51 5.76 -8.88
N THR A 202 -1.70 6.41 -7.73
CA THR A 202 -0.70 7.28 -7.07
C THR A 202 0.58 6.49 -6.75
N PHE A 203 0.46 5.35 -6.05
CA PHE A 203 1.63 4.51 -5.73
C PHE A 203 2.34 4.01 -7.00
N SER A 204 1.58 3.65 -8.05
CA SER A 204 2.16 3.22 -9.32
C SER A 204 2.90 4.36 -10.04
N LEU A 205 2.36 5.59 -10.02
CA LEU A 205 3.01 6.77 -10.58
C LEU A 205 4.29 7.12 -9.81
N ILE A 206 4.27 7.09 -8.47
CA ILE A 206 5.43 7.36 -7.63
C ILE A 206 6.49 6.29 -7.86
N TYR A 207 6.11 5.01 -7.93
CA TYR A 207 7.05 3.94 -8.22
C TYR A 207 7.63 4.05 -9.64
N TYR A 208 6.83 4.40 -10.64
CA TYR A 208 7.31 4.67 -12.00
C TYR A 208 8.32 5.82 -12.03
N TYR A 209 8.08 6.88 -11.25
CA TYR A 209 8.95 8.04 -11.17
C TYR A 209 10.27 7.75 -10.44
N THR A 210 10.22 7.00 -9.34
CA THR A 210 11.36 6.80 -8.45
C THR A 210 12.12 5.48 -8.67
N GLY A 211 11.44 4.44 -9.16
CA GLY A 211 11.96 3.08 -9.23
C GLY A 211 12.34 2.51 -7.86
N ASN A 212 11.73 2.99 -6.77
CA ASN A 212 12.17 2.70 -5.42
C ASN A 212 11.04 2.13 -4.54
N LEU A 213 11.10 0.83 -4.28
CA LEU A 213 10.10 0.12 -3.50
C LEU A 213 10.14 0.50 -2.00
N TRP A 214 11.31 0.86 -1.47
CA TRP A 214 11.42 1.33 -0.08
C TRP A 214 10.62 2.60 0.16
N LEU A 215 10.58 3.50 -0.83
CA LEU A 215 9.85 4.75 -0.72
C LEU A 215 8.33 4.51 -0.71
N VAL A 216 7.80 3.77 -1.71
CA VAL A 216 6.35 3.53 -1.80
C VAL A 216 5.86 2.62 -0.67
N GLY A 217 6.65 1.60 -0.29
CA GLY A 217 6.33 0.74 0.85
C GLY A 217 6.29 1.52 2.17
N ALA A 218 7.20 2.47 2.39
CA ALA A 218 7.18 3.32 3.57
C ALA A 218 5.99 4.30 3.56
N MET A 219 5.61 4.86 2.40
CA MET A 219 4.39 5.68 2.28
C MET A 219 3.17 4.88 2.69
N HIS A 220 3.00 3.68 2.14
CA HIS A 220 1.89 2.79 2.47
C HIS A 220 1.89 2.39 3.96
N THR A 221 3.05 1.99 4.49
CA THR A 221 3.24 1.67 5.92
C THR A 221 2.74 2.80 6.81
N LEU A 222 3.22 4.03 6.59
CA LEU A 222 2.91 5.16 7.47
C LEU A 222 1.49 5.69 7.24
N TRP A 223 0.96 5.58 6.03
CA TRP A 223 -0.45 5.81 5.78
C TRP A 223 -1.31 4.90 6.69
N ASN A 224 -1.17 3.59 6.58
CA ASN A 224 -1.98 2.63 7.33
C ASN A 224 -1.74 2.71 8.85
N PHE A 225 -0.48 2.83 9.27
CA PHE A 225 -0.13 2.91 10.69
C PHE A 225 -0.71 4.16 11.35
N ILE A 226 -0.59 5.33 10.73
CA ILE A 226 -1.11 6.56 11.31
C ILE A 226 -2.63 6.57 11.24
N LEU A 227 -3.20 6.15 10.11
CA LEU A 227 -4.65 6.05 9.93
C LEU A 227 -5.29 5.16 10.99
N GLY A 228 -4.78 3.95 11.17
CA GLY A 228 -5.35 2.98 12.12
C GLY A 228 -4.92 3.22 13.56
N PHE A 229 -3.62 3.31 13.81
CA PHE A 229 -3.10 3.30 15.18
C PHE A 229 -3.00 4.69 15.81
N VAL A 230 -2.69 5.75 15.05
CA VAL A 230 -2.54 7.09 15.64
C VAL A 230 -3.89 7.80 15.69
N VAL A 231 -4.55 7.99 14.55
CA VAL A 231 -5.81 8.75 14.49
C VAL A 231 -7.05 7.88 14.71
N GLY A 232 -6.91 6.54 14.67
CA GLY A 232 -7.97 5.61 15.04
C GLY A 232 -9.17 5.60 14.10
N SER A 233 -8.93 5.79 12.82
CA SER A 233 -9.89 5.53 11.75
C SER A 233 -9.79 4.08 11.30
N TYR A 234 -10.80 3.58 10.59
CA TYR A 234 -10.72 2.27 9.96
C TYR A 234 -9.71 2.30 8.81
N VAL A 235 -8.98 1.20 8.64
CA VAL A 235 -8.04 0.99 7.53
C VAL A 235 -8.73 0.10 6.50
N SER A 236 -9.11 0.66 5.38
CA SER A 236 -9.85 -0.03 4.32
C SER A 236 -11.10 -0.77 4.82
N GLY A 237 -11.84 -0.13 5.73
CA GLY A 237 -13.03 -0.69 6.35
C GLY A 237 -12.78 -1.64 7.54
N ILE A 238 -11.53 -1.96 7.85
CA ILE A 238 -11.17 -2.87 8.96
C ILE A 238 -10.91 -2.04 10.22
N PRO A 239 -11.63 -2.33 11.34
CA PRO A 239 -11.46 -1.59 12.59
C PRO A 239 -10.12 -1.90 13.25
N THR A 240 -9.54 -0.92 13.92
CA THR A 240 -8.41 -1.12 14.84
C THR A 240 -8.91 -1.13 16.27
N ILE A 241 -8.43 -2.09 17.08
CA ILE A 241 -8.85 -2.18 18.52
C ILE A 241 -7.88 -1.45 19.44
N TYR A 242 -6.73 -1.09 18.94
CA TYR A 242 -5.73 -0.29 19.64
C TYR A 242 -5.40 0.93 18.80
N SER A 243 -5.64 2.11 19.34
CA SER A 243 -5.24 3.38 18.73
C SER A 243 -5.03 4.45 19.81
N ILE A 244 -4.19 5.43 19.53
CA ILE A 244 -3.94 6.57 20.42
C ILE A 244 -5.19 7.44 20.53
N PHE A 245 -5.84 7.66 19.40
CA PHE A 245 -7.14 8.33 19.32
C PHE A 245 -8.15 7.40 18.65
N PHE A 246 -9.43 7.62 18.89
CA PHE A 246 -10.52 7.08 18.09
C PHE A 246 -11.24 8.23 17.40
N SER A 247 -11.28 8.17 16.07
CA SER A 247 -12.04 9.12 15.24
C SER A 247 -13.40 8.53 14.93
N VAL A 248 -14.44 9.10 15.48
CA VAL A 248 -15.82 8.64 15.29
C VAL A 248 -16.53 9.54 14.28
N PRO A 249 -17.04 9.02 13.16
CA PRO A 249 -17.77 9.80 12.18
C PRO A 249 -19.00 10.50 12.77
N VAL A 250 -19.19 11.79 12.47
CA VAL A 250 -20.40 12.54 12.84
C VAL A 250 -21.53 12.13 11.91
N GLU A 251 -22.70 11.84 12.47
CA GLU A 251 -23.88 11.46 11.71
C GLU A 251 -24.23 12.49 10.63
N GLY A 252 -24.57 12.01 9.43
CA GLY A 252 -24.89 12.85 8.29
C GLY A 252 -23.68 13.41 7.53
N LYS A 253 -22.44 13.18 8.00
CA LYS A 253 -21.21 13.68 7.35
C LYS A 253 -20.33 12.58 6.72
N ASN A 254 -20.90 11.41 6.42
CA ASN A 254 -20.14 10.26 5.89
C ASN A 254 -19.40 10.56 4.57
N LEU A 255 -19.91 11.47 3.74
CA LEU A 255 -19.21 11.89 2.52
C LEU A 255 -17.86 12.56 2.83
N ILE A 256 -17.75 13.26 3.96
CA ILE A 256 -16.55 13.99 4.38
C ILE A 256 -15.66 13.09 5.23
N SER A 257 -16.23 12.34 6.19
CA SER A 257 -15.50 11.48 7.14
C SER A 257 -15.11 10.13 6.56
N GLY A 258 -15.77 9.66 5.50
CA GLY A 258 -15.65 8.30 4.97
C GLY A 258 -16.50 7.26 5.69
N GLY A 259 -17.20 7.63 6.77
CA GLY A 259 -18.07 6.74 7.53
C GLY A 259 -17.34 5.53 8.11
N GLU A 260 -17.99 4.37 8.07
CA GLU A 260 -17.46 3.11 8.63
C GLU A 260 -16.35 2.44 7.78
N PHE A 261 -16.09 2.91 6.56
CA PHE A 261 -14.91 2.44 5.80
C PHE A 261 -13.64 3.16 6.25
N GLY A 262 -13.78 4.31 6.91
CA GLY A 262 -12.69 5.17 7.33
C GLY A 262 -12.40 6.30 6.34
N PHE A 263 -11.39 7.10 6.65
CA PHE A 263 -11.06 8.32 5.87
C PHE A 263 -10.77 8.03 4.39
N GLU A 264 -10.38 6.81 4.08
CA GLU A 264 -10.18 6.33 2.71
C GLU A 264 -11.45 6.34 1.86
N ALA A 265 -12.65 6.42 2.46
CA ALA A 265 -13.90 6.60 1.74
C ALA A 265 -14.40 8.07 1.77
N SER A 266 -13.55 9.03 2.06
CA SER A 266 -13.91 10.45 2.07
C SER A 266 -13.69 11.11 0.71
N ILE A 267 -14.50 12.15 0.42
CA ILE A 267 -14.28 13.02 -0.74
C ILE A 267 -12.98 13.85 -0.57
N VAL A 268 -12.56 14.08 0.69
CA VAL A 268 -11.29 14.77 1.00
C VAL A 268 -10.12 13.96 0.47
N GLU A 269 -10.13 12.64 0.70
CA GLU A 269 -9.11 11.73 0.17
C GLU A 269 -9.12 11.71 -1.35
N THR A 270 -10.31 11.66 -1.99
CA THR A 270 -10.43 11.72 -3.46
C THR A 270 -9.70 12.94 -4.03
N ILE A 271 -9.93 14.12 -3.43
CA ILE A 271 -9.32 15.37 -3.90
C ILE A 271 -7.80 15.35 -3.70
N LEU A 272 -7.34 14.88 -2.54
CA LEU A 272 -5.91 14.80 -2.24
C LEU A 272 -5.19 13.80 -3.15
N GLU A 273 -5.74 12.60 -3.34
CA GLU A 273 -5.17 11.59 -4.24
C GLU A 273 -5.08 12.08 -5.68
N LEU A 274 -6.12 12.74 -6.19
CA LEU A 274 -6.07 13.36 -7.50
C LEU A 274 -5.00 14.45 -7.57
N GLY A 275 -4.88 15.29 -6.54
CA GLY A 275 -3.85 16.33 -6.45
C GLY A 275 -2.43 15.74 -6.48
N VAL A 276 -2.17 14.71 -5.67
CA VAL A 276 -0.86 14.02 -5.63
C VAL A 276 -0.55 13.35 -6.97
N SER A 277 -1.51 12.62 -7.55
CA SER A 277 -1.36 11.98 -8.86
C SER A 277 -1.02 13.00 -9.95
N LEU A 278 -1.73 14.13 -10.03
CA LEU A 278 -1.47 15.17 -11.01
C LEU A 278 -0.11 15.83 -10.81
N PHE A 279 0.31 16.03 -9.56
CA PHE A 279 1.63 16.56 -9.23
C PHE A 279 2.75 15.60 -9.68
N VAL A 280 2.62 14.31 -9.42
CA VAL A 280 3.60 13.31 -9.87
C VAL A 280 3.65 13.23 -11.41
N ILE A 281 2.49 13.28 -12.09
CA ILE A 281 2.43 13.35 -13.56
C ILE A 281 3.16 14.60 -14.09
N TYR A 282 3.00 15.73 -13.41
CA TYR A 282 3.73 16.96 -13.75
C TYR A 282 5.24 16.77 -13.62
N LEU A 283 5.73 16.15 -12.54
CA LEU A 283 7.15 15.87 -12.35
C LEU A 283 7.70 14.95 -13.44
N ILE A 284 6.99 13.86 -13.77
CA ILE A 284 7.36 12.93 -14.87
C ILE A 284 7.47 13.66 -16.20
N LYS A 285 6.52 14.55 -16.52
CA LYS A 285 6.54 15.31 -17.76
C LYS A 285 7.67 16.34 -17.80
N LYS A 286 7.97 16.97 -16.66
CA LYS A 286 9.06 17.96 -16.53
C LYS A 286 10.42 17.32 -16.77
N GLU A 287 10.66 16.14 -16.17
CA GLU A 287 11.92 15.40 -16.36
C GLU A 287 12.13 15.00 -17.81
N LYS A 288 11.10 14.45 -18.48
CA LYS A 288 11.15 14.08 -19.90
C LYS A 288 11.41 15.28 -20.85
N LYS A 289 10.97 16.47 -20.49
CA LYS A 289 11.27 17.69 -21.28
C LYS A 289 12.72 18.12 -21.09
N GLY A 290 13.27 18.00 -19.86
CA GLY A 290 14.69 18.30 -19.59
C GLY A 290 15.64 17.41 -20.41
N GLU A 291 15.34 16.11 -20.52
CA GLU A 291 16.14 15.16 -21.30
C GLU A 291 16.13 15.42 -22.81
N ASN A 292 15.13 16.13 -23.35
CA ASN A 292 15.07 16.48 -24.78
C ASN A 292 15.87 17.75 -25.13
N TYR A 293 16.49 18.44 -24.16
CA TYR A 293 17.29 19.65 -24.36
C TYR A 293 18.77 19.44 -24.02
N GLU A 294 19.16 18.24 -23.57
CA GLU A 294 20.56 17.81 -23.41
C GLU A 294 20.97 16.87 -24.59
#